data_daef0464538fe027ff9c38f21a2d2a80
#
_entry.id   daef0464538fe027ff9c38f21a2d2a80
#
_cell.length_a   1.000
_cell.length_b   1.000
_cell.length_c   1.000
_cell.angle_alpha   90.00
_cell.angle_beta   90.00
_cell.angle_gamma   90.00
#
_symmetry.space_group_name_H-M   'P 1'
#
loop_
_entity.id
_entity.type
_entity.pdbx_description
1 polymer ?
#
loop_
_entity_poly.entity_id
_entity_poly.type
_entity_poly.pdbx_seq_one_letter_code
_entity_poly.pdbx_strand_id
1 'polypeptide(L)'
;LGTNFNGILGSDGWRTYKKFSADHKVRLQRCWSHALREVKFECEKLHPLLYKWFCDIFGMAKNGRAYKQEKRRQDMFEKCKAELGRWITHAEAHRNLRKLAGKIKNGGDDWFTAVLYPEVPLDNNEAERSLRPFVIMRKIMGCLRSDFGKRNYEVMMSLISTWQKQGKNTLSMLETSL
;
A
#
# COMPACT_ATOMS: atom_id res chain seq x y z
N LEU A 1 1.80 11.17 11.48
CA LEU A 1 0.41 11.59 11.24
C LEU A 1 -0.11 12.18 12.54
N GLY A 2 -0.60 13.43 12.50
CA GLY A 2 -1.15 14.09 13.68
C GLY A 2 -2.46 13.42 14.13
N THR A 3 -2.87 13.68 15.37
CA THR A 3 -4.11 13.16 15.98
C THR A 3 -5.39 13.56 15.22
N ASN A 4 -5.31 14.55 14.33
CA ASN A 4 -6.43 15.10 13.56
C ASN A 4 -6.49 14.53 12.12
N PHE A 5 -5.72 13.48 11.80
CA PHE A 5 -5.78 12.88 10.47
C PHE A 5 -7.13 12.19 10.26
N ASN A 6 -7.89 12.65 9.27
CA ASN A 6 -9.22 12.15 8.91
C ASN A 6 -9.24 11.69 7.44
N GLY A 7 -8.33 10.83 7.07
CA GLY A 7 -8.19 10.32 5.71
C GLY A 7 -8.21 8.80 5.64
N ILE A 8 -7.82 8.28 4.47
CA ILE A 8 -7.61 6.86 4.26
C ILE A 8 -6.10 6.63 4.14
N LEU A 9 -5.56 5.71 4.94
CA LEU A 9 -4.15 5.40 4.98
C LEU A 9 -3.84 4.15 4.16
N GLY A 10 -3.05 4.30 3.09
CA GLY A 10 -2.47 3.18 2.36
C GLY A 10 -1.34 2.52 3.15
N SER A 11 -1.34 1.19 3.28
CA SER A 11 -0.32 0.48 4.05
C SER A 11 0.05 -0.89 3.45
N ASP A 12 1.28 -1.33 3.70
CA ASP A 12 1.79 -2.66 3.38
C ASP A 12 1.24 -3.78 4.27
N GLY A 13 0.45 -3.41 5.28
CA GLY A 13 -0.15 -4.35 6.22
C GLY A 13 0.61 -4.55 7.53
N TRP A 14 1.58 -3.71 7.83
CA TRP A 14 2.27 -3.77 9.10
C TRP A 14 1.32 -3.48 10.28
N ARG A 15 1.48 -4.23 11.37
CA ARG A 15 0.59 -4.18 12.55
C ARG A 15 0.41 -2.80 13.15
N THR A 16 1.45 -1.96 13.10
CA THR A 16 1.42 -0.59 13.61
C THR A 16 0.35 0.27 12.94
N TYR A 17 0.13 0.11 11.64
CA TYR A 17 -0.92 0.85 10.92
C TYR A 17 -2.32 0.40 11.34
N LYS A 18 -2.50 -0.90 11.61
CA LYS A 18 -3.78 -1.40 12.11
C LYS A 18 -4.10 -0.88 13.51
N LYS A 19 -3.09 -0.82 14.39
CA LYS A 19 -3.23 -0.19 15.71
C LYS A 19 -3.56 1.29 15.59
N PHE A 20 -2.80 2.03 14.77
CA PHE A 20 -3.07 3.46 14.51
C PHE A 20 -4.50 3.69 13.98
N SER A 21 -4.96 2.87 13.05
CA SER A 21 -6.31 2.92 12.51
C SER A 21 -7.37 2.74 13.59
N ALA A 22 -7.19 1.76 14.47
CA ALA A 22 -8.11 1.50 15.58
C ALA A 22 -8.13 2.65 16.60
N ASP A 23 -6.94 3.15 17.00
CA ASP A 23 -6.79 4.22 17.99
C ASP A 23 -7.35 5.56 17.50
N HIS A 24 -7.29 5.84 16.19
CA HIS A 24 -7.64 7.13 15.58
C HIS A 24 -8.88 7.07 14.68
N LYS A 25 -9.54 5.90 14.60
CA LYS A 25 -10.71 5.65 13.72
C LYS A 25 -10.43 5.98 12.23
N VAL A 26 -9.21 5.78 11.79
CA VAL A 26 -8.76 6.03 10.42
C VAL A 26 -9.00 4.78 9.56
N ARG A 27 -9.53 4.94 8.35
CA ARG A 27 -9.68 3.83 7.41
C ARG A 27 -8.34 3.42 6.81
N LEU A 28 -8.17 2.12 6.56
CA LEU A 28 -7.00 1.59 5.89
C LEU A 28 -7.34 1.14 4.47
N GLN A 29 -6.37 1.26 3.56
CA GLN A 29 -6.32 0.51 2.31
C GLN A 29 -5.06 -0.35 2.33
N ARG A 30 -5.22 -1.67 2.21
CA ARG A 30 -4.10 -2.60 2.08
C ARG A 30 -3.50 -2.54 0.68
N CYS A 31 -2.19 -2.54 0.60
CA CYS A 31 -1.47 -2.53 -0.68
C CYS A 31 -1.59 -3.87 -1.41
N TRP A 32 -2.32 -3.90 -2.51
CA TRP A 32 -2.49 -5.09 -3.35
C TRP A 32 -1.21 -5.58 -4.00
N SER A 33 -0.28 -4.68 -4.33
CA SER A 33 1.01 -5.07 -4.91
C SER A 33 1.83 -5.96 -3.97
N HIS A 34 1.76 -5.73 -2.65
CA HIS A 34 2.41 -6.59 -1.66
C HIS A 34 1.72 -7.96 -1.57
N ALA A 35 0.39 -7.98 -1.51
CA ALA A 35 -0.37 -9.22 -1.47
C ALA A 35 -0.16 -10.07 -2.71
N LEU A 36 -0.24 -9.46 -3.91
CA LEU A 36 -0.04 -10.17 -5.17
C LEU A 36 1.35 -10.80 -5.27
N ARG A 37 2.41 -10.10 -4.82
CA ARG A 37 3.77 -10.65 -4.79
C ARG A 37 3.89 -11.83 -3.84
N GLU A 38 3.29 -11.73 -2.64
CA GLU A 38 3.33 -12.79 -1.65
C GLU A 38 2.52 -14.02 -2.10
N VAL A 39 1.31 -13.82 -2.61
CA VAL A 39 0.47 -14.89 -3.14
C VAL A 39 1.12 -15.55 -4.36
N LYS A 40 1.75 -14.76 -5.24
CA LYS A 40 2.52 -15.29 -6.37
C LYS A 40 3.63 -16.22 -5.89
N PHE A 41 4.44 -15.76 -4.95
CA PHE A 41 5.56 -16.54 -4.41
C PHE A 41 5.12 -17.88 -3.82
N GLU A 42 4.03 -17.87 -3.02
CA GLU A 42 3.56 -19.05 -2.31
C GLU A 42 2.70 -19.99 -3.17
N CYS A 43 1.97 -19.47 -4.16
CA CYS A 43 0.96 -20.22 -4.90
C CYS A 43 1.34 -20.54 -6.35
N GLU A 44 2.14 -19.73 -7.04
CA GLU A 44 2.30 -19.83 -8.51
C GLU A 44 2.73 -21.23 -8.98
N LYS A 45 3.63 -21.88 -8.26
CA LYS A 45 4.17 -23.19 -8.66
C LYS A 45 3.30 -24.37 -8.21
N LEU A 46 2.79 -24.33 -6.98
CA LEU A 46 2.12 -25.48 -6.36
C LEU A 46 0.58 -25.36 -6.44
N HIS A 47 0.07 -24.15 -6.51
CA HIS A 47 -1.36 -23.86 -6.50
C HIS A 47 -1.74 -22.78 -7.54
N PRO A 48 -1.42 -22.98 -8.85
CA PRO A 48 -1.60 -21.95 -9.88
C PRO A 48 -3.04 -21.46 -10.02
N LEU A 49 -4.02 -22.32 -9.75
CA LEU A 49 -5.44 -21.94 -9.78
C LEU A 49 -5.79 -20.97 -8.64
N LEU A 50 -5.22 -21.15 -7.44
CA LEU A 50 -5.40 -20.22 -6.34
C LEU A 50 -4.72 -18.88 -6.62
N TYR A 51 -3.54 -18.90 -7.25
CA TYR A 51 -2.90 -17.67 -7.68
C TYR A 51 -3.75 -16.89 -8.70
N LYS A 52 -4.23 -17.59 -9.75
CA LYS A 52 -5.10 -17.01 -10.75
C LYS A 52 -6.37 -16.42 -10.11
N TRP A 53 -7.02 -17.18 -9.26
CA TRP A 53 -8.23 -16.72 -8.56
C TRP A 53 -7.98 -15.46 -7.73
N PHE A 54 -6.85 -15.37 -7.03
CA PHE A 54 -6.48 -14.16 -6.29
C PHE A 54 -6.26 -12.96 -7.22
N CYS A 55 -5.65 -13.17 -8.38
CA CYS A 55 -5.53 -12.14 -9.42
C CYS A 55 -6.89 -11.69 -9.96
N ASP A 56 -7.83 -12.62 -10.12
CA ASP A 56 -9.19 -12.29 -10.57
C ASP A 56 -9.95 -11.45 -9.54
N ILE A 57 -9.78 -11.73 -8.24
CA ILE A 57 -10.32 -10.90 -7.15
C ILE A 57 -9.74 -9.46 -7.21
N PHE A 58 -8.44 -9.33 -7.44
CA PHE A 58 -7.82 -8.03 -7.66
C PHE A 58 -8.41 -7.32 -8.89
N GLY A 59 -8.62 -8.05 -9.99
CA GLY A 59 -9.28 -7.54 -11.20
C GLY A 59 -10.70 -7.03 -10.91
N MET A 60 -11.47 -7.76 -10.10
CA MET A 60 -12.81 -7.34 -9.66
C MET A 60 -12.74 -6.04 -8.85
N ALA A 61 -11.81 -5.91 -7.91
CA ALA A 61 -11.63 -4.70 -7.13
C ALA A 61 -11.25 -3.50 -8.01
N LYS A 62 -10.35 -3.70 -8.97
CA LYS A 62 -9.95 -2.68 -9.95
C LYS A 62 -11.12 -2.21 -10.80
N ASN A 63 -11.93 -3.14 -11.31
CA ASN A 63 -13.11 -2.82 -12.12
C ASN A 63 -14.21 -2.16 -11.28
N GLY A 64 -14.41 -2.63 -10.03
CA GLY A 64 -15.39 -2.07 -9.12
C GLY A 64 -15.11 -0.62 -8.76
N ARG A 65 -13.84 -0.28 -8.59
CA ARG A 65 -13.39 1.10 -8.37
C ARG A 65 -13.77 2.05 -9.52
N ALA A 66 -13.84 1.56 -10.74
CA ALA A 66 -14.14 2.35 -11.93
C ALA A 66 -15.64 2.72 -12.07
N TYR A 67 -16.54 2.12 -11.28
CA TYR A 67 -17.96 2.46 -11.33
C TYR A 67 -18.23 3.86 -10.81
N LYS A 68 -18.94 4.68 -11.60
CA LYS A 68 -19.35 6.03 -11.18
C LYS A 68 -20.41 6.00 -10.07
N GLN A 69 -21.30 5.02 -10.11
CA GLN A 69 -22.44 4.89 -9.20
C GLN A 69 -21.97 4.25 -7.87
N GLU A 70 -22.21 4.94 -6.75
CA GLU A 70 -21.86 4.47 -5.42
C GLU A 70 -22.49 3.10 -5.09
N LYS A 71 -23.79 2.93 -5.41
CA LYS A 71 -24.47 1.64 -5.21
C LYS A 71 -23.76 0.49 -5.90
N ARG A 72 -23.30 0.66 -7.13
CA ARG A 72 -22.55 -0.37 -7.86
C ARG A 72 -21.19 -0.66 -7.22
N ARG A 73 -20.53 0.37 -6.66
CA ARG A 73 -19.29 0.16 -5.90
C ARG A 73 -19.54 -0.63 -4.65
N GLN A 74 -20.62 -0.32 -3.93
CA GLN A 74 -21.02 -1.07 -2.73
C GLN A 74 -21.33 -2.54 -3.06
N ASP A 75 -22.10 -2.80 -4.10
CA ASP A 75 -22.40 -4.17 -4.55
C ASP A 75 -21.12 -4.93 -4.94
N MET A 76 -20.18 -4.25 -5.59
CA MET A 76 -18.90 -4.86 -5.97
C MET A 76 -18.02 -5.10 -4.76
N PHE A 77 -18.00 -4.18 -3.80
CA PHE A 77 -17.28 -4.35 -2.53
C PHE A 77 -17.72 -5.63 -1.81
N GLU A 78 -19.05 -5.85 -1.67
CA GLU A 78 -19.56 -7.06 -1.03
C GLU A 78 -19.23 -8.34 -1.84
N LYS A 79 -19.30 -8.28 -3.17
CA LYS A 79 -18.88 -9.40 -4.03
C LYS A 79 -17.39 -9.72 -3.86
N CYS A 80 -16.52 -8.71 -3.83
CA CYS A 80 -15.09 -8.89 -3.64
C CYS A 80 -14.79 -9.53 -2.28
N LYS A 81 -15.47 -9.09 -1.21
CA LYS A 81 -15.34 -9.66 0.14
C LYS A 81 -15.75 -11.13 0.17
N ALA A 82 -16.89 -11.45 -0.43
CA ALA A 82 -17.37 -12.83 -0.50
C ALA A 82 -16.39 -13.74 -1.26
N GLU A 83 -15.84 -13.25 -2.39
CA GLU A 83 -14.84 -14.00 -3.17
C GLU A 83 -13.54 -14.20 -2.40
N LEU A 84 -13.06 -13.15 -1.74
CA LEU A 84 -11.86 -13.26 -0.91
C LEU A 84 -12.08 -14.25 0.26
N GLY A 85 -13.25 -14.24 0.87
CA GLY A 85 -13.62 -15.20 1.92
C GLY A 85 -13.56 -16.64 1.43
N ARG A 86 -14.10 -16.91 0.23
CA ARG A 86 -14.03 -18.24 -0.41
C ARG A 86 -12.58 -18.63 -0.71
N TRP A 87 -11.80 -17.73 -1.26
CA TRP A 87 -10.38 -17.96 -1.51
C TRP A 87 -9.63 -18.31 -0.22
N ILE A 88 -9.85 -17.57 0.87
CA ILE A 88 -9.24 -17.82 2.17
C ILE A 88 -9.56 -19.22 2.66
N THR A 89 -10.83 -19.63 2.60
CA THR A 89 -11.27 -20.98 3.02
C THR A 89 -10.53 -22.09 2.24
N HIS A 90 -10.40 -21.92 0.91
CA HIS A 90 -9.66 -22.87 0.10
C HIS A 90 -8.16 -22.87 0.41
N ALA A 91 -7.56 -21.70 0.60
CA ALA A 91 -6.15 -21.58 0.95
C ALA A 91 -5.85 -22.19 2.34
N GLU A 92 -6.74 -22.03 3.34
CA GLU A 92 -6.61 -22.62 4.68
C GLU A 92 -6.61 -24.17 4.66
N ALA A 93 -7.24 -24.79 3.66
CA ALA A 93 -7.21 -26.25 3.49
C ALA A 93 -5.79 -26.78 3.17
N HIS A 94 -4.93 -25.97 2.58
CA HIS A 94 -3.55 -26.30 2.29
C HIS A 94 -2.61 -25.90 3.43
N ARG A 95 -1.96 -26.88 4.06
CA ARG A 95 -1.09 -26.68 5.24
C ARG A 95 -0.02 -25.59 5.01
N ASN A 96 0.59 -25.58 3.84
CA ASN A 96 1.62 -24.61 3.45
C ASN A 96 1.08 -23.19 3.25
N LEU A 97 -0.21 -23.00 2.95
CA LEU A 97 -0.82 -21.71 2.71
C LEU A 97 -1.54 -21.11 3.93
N ARG A 98 -1.68 -21.85 5.04
CA ARG A 98 -2.40 -21.36 6.24
C ARG A 98 -1.88 -20.03 6.77
N LYS A 99 -0.56 -19.85 6.76
CA LYS A 99 0.06 -18.59 7.22
C LYS A 99 -0.28 -17.44 6.30
N LEU A 100 -0.22 -17.65 4.98
CA LEU A 100 -0.61 -16.66 3.97
C LEU A 100 -2.10 -16.33 4.08
N ALA A 101 -2.97 -17.36 4.13
CA ALA A 101 -4.41 -17.18 4.30
C ALA A 101 -4.75 -16.36 5.56
N GLY A 102 -4.07 -16.63 6.68
CA GLY A 102 -4.21 -15.85 7.91
C GLY A 102 -3.82 -14.38 7.74
N LYS A 103 -2.75 -14.08 7.00
CA LYS A 103 -2.37 -12.68 6.70
C LYS A 103 -3.42 -11.98 5.84
N ILE A 104 -3.92 -12.66 4.80
CA ILE A 104 -4.95 -12.11 3.92
C ILE A 104 -6.25 -11.88 4.71
N LYS A 105 -6.69 -12.84 5.52
CA LYS A 105 -7.84 -12.74 6.41
C LYS A 105 -7.76 -11.56 7.37
N ASN A 106 -6.58 -11.31 7.94
CA ASN A 106 -6.35 -10.17 8.83
C ASN A 106 -6.51 -8.81 8.16
N GLY A 107 -6.46 -8.73 6.84
CA GLY A 107 -6.73 -7.51 6.10
C GLY A 107 -8.22 -7.14 6.07
N GLY A 108 -9.10 -8.14 6.10
CA GLY A 108 -10.55 -7.89 6.12
C GLY A 108 -11.02 -6.95 5.01
N ASP A 109 -11.83 -5.99 5.40
CA ASP A 109 -12.39 -4.97 4.51
C ASP A 109 -11.35 -3.99 3.97
N ASP A 110 -10.20 -3.85 4.65
CA ASP A 110 -9.11 -2.93 4.26
C ASP A 110 -8.53 -3.24 2.86
N TRP A 111 -8.77 -4.44 2.31
CA TRP A 111 -8.39 -4.78 0.95
C TRP A 111 -9.20 -4.03 -0.11
N PHE A 112 -10.41 -3.62 0.22
CA PHE A 112 -11.38 -3.12 -0.74
C PHE A 112 -11.84 -1.68 -0.47
N THR A 113 -11.19 -0.97 0.46
CA THR A 113 -11.51 0.43 0.75
C THR A 113 -11.48 1.30 -0.51
N ALA A 114 -10.51 1.08 -1.40
CA ALA A 114 -10.40 1.80 -2.69
C ALA A 114 -11.55 1.51 -3.67
N VAL A 115 -12.34 0.46 -3.47
CA VAL A 115 -13.57 0.21 -4.27
C VAL A 115 -14.65 1.21 -3.90
N LEU A 116 -14.78 1.50 -2.60
CA LEU A 116 -15.74 2.48 -2.08
C LEU A 116 -15.28 3.91 -2.32
N TYR A 117 -13.96 4.14 -2.23
CA TYR A 117 -13.31 5.44 -2.35
C TYR A 117 -12.33 5.43 -3.54
N PRO A 118 -12.84 5.66 -4.77
CA PRO A 118 -12.07 5.48 -6.01
C PRO A 118 -10.88 6.43 -6.17
N GLU A 119 -10.82 7.51 -5.40
CA GLU A 119 -9.66 8.41 -5.31
C GLU A 119 -8.45 7.75 -4.62
N VAL A 120 -8.68 6.72 -3.80
CA VAL A 120 -7.61 6.01 -3.10
C VAL A 120 -6.98 4.97 -4.02
N PRO A 121 -5.64 4.94 -4.15
CA PRO A 121 -4.97 3.91 -4.95
C PRO A 121 -5.09 2.52 -4.30
N LEU A 122 -5.13 1.47 -5.13
CA LEU A 122 -5.13 0.07 -4.66
C LEU A 122 -3.77 -0.38 -4.12
N ASP A 123 -2.72 0.36 -4.41
CA ASP A 123 -1.36 0.09 -3.93
C ASP A 123 -0.69 1.37 -3.43
N ASN A 124 0.43 1.23 -2.75
CA ASN A 124 1.25 2.34 -2.26
C ASN A 124 2.55 2.52 -3.05
N ASN A 125 2.61 2.01 -4.28
CA ASN A 125 3.82 2.04 -5.11
C ASN A 125 4.34 3.46 -5.36
N GLU A 126 3.46 4.45 -5.46
CA GLU A 126 3.84 5.85 -5.65
C GLU A 126 4.58 6.39 -4.42
N ALA A 127 4.04 6.15 -3.23
CA ALA A 127 4.69 6.52 -1.98
C ALA A 127 6.05 5.81 -1.81
N GLU A 128 6.11 4.51 -2.13
CA GLU A 128 7.36 3.74 -2.08
C GLU A 128 8.41 4.28 -3.06
N ARG A 129 8.01 4.62 -4.29
CA ARG A 129 8.91 5.24 -5.26
C ARG A 129 9.42 6.59 -4.78
N SER A 130 8.58 7.40 -4.15
CA SER A 130 8.97 8.69 -3.58
C SER A 130 9.99 8.54 -2.44
N LEU A 131 9.92 7.46 -1.67
CA LEU A 131 10.87 7.16 -0.58
C LEU A 131 12.16 6.48 -1.08
N ARG A 132 12.15 5.90 -2.27
CA ARG A 132 13.28 5.11 -2.79
C ARG A 132 14.62 5.86 -2.83
N PRO A 133 14.69 7.14 -3.27
CA PRO A 133 15.93 7.90 -3.23
C PRO A 133 16.52 8.00 -1.82
N PHE A 134 15.67 8.24 -0.83
CA PHE A 134 16.08 8.33 0.59
C PHE A 134 16.65 7.00 1.10
N VAL A 135 16.04 5.88 0.73
CA VAL A 135 16.51 4.54 1.11
C VAL A 135 17.86 4.23 0.44
N ILE A 136 18.04 4.60 -0.84
CA ILE A 136 19.27 4.40 -1.58
C ILE A 136 20.39 5.24 -0.95
N MET A 137 20.16 6.53 -0.74
CA MET A 137 21.14 7.43 -0.13
C MET A 137 21.55 6.95 1.27
N ARG A 138 20.60 6.51 2.09
CA ARG A 138 20.91 5.94 3.40
C ARG A 138 21.83 4.71 3.31
N LYS A 139 21.63 3.86 2.30
CA LYS A 139 22.49 2.68 2.08
C LYS A 139 23.90 3.06 1.65
N ILE A 140 24.06 4.13 0.84
CA ILE A 140 25.35 4.61 0.37
C ILE A 140 26.10 5.33 1.47
N MET A 141 25.43 6.22 2.20
CA MET A 141 26.04 7.04 3.26
C MET A 141 26.28 6.26 4.56
N GLY A 142 25.69 5.07 4.70
CA GLY A 142 25.70 4.29 5.93
C GLY A 142 24.77 4.87 6.98
N CYS A 143 25.29 5.58 7.98
CA CYS A 143 24.48 6.22 9.02
C CYS A 143 24.76 7.72 9.12
N LEU A 144 23.75 8.47 9.52
CA LEU A 144 23.88 9.88 9.88
C LEU A 144 24.31 9.94 11.36
N ARG A 145 25.53 10.40 11.60
CA ARG A 145 26.20 10.30 12.92
C ARG A 145 25.80 11.40 13.91
N SER A 146 25.12 12.47 13.43
CA SER A 146 24.71 13.58 14.28
C SER A 146 23.28 14.01 13.96
N ASP A 147 22.59 14.57 14.94
CA ASP A 147 21.24 15.11 14.76
C ASP A 147 21.24 16.29 13.78
N PHE A 148 22.29 17.08 13.76
CA PHE A 148 22.47 18.16 12.78
C PHE A 148 22.57 17.63 11.35
N GLY A 149 23.40 16.62 11.11
CA GLY A 149 23.51 15.95 9.81
C GLY A 149 22.20 15.30 9.37
N LYS A 150 21.48 14.68 10.30
CA LYS A 150 20.17 14.09 10.05
C LYS A 150 19.16 15.17 9.63
N ARG A 151 19.07 16.29 10.37
CA ARG A 151 18.15 17.38 10.05
C ARG A 151 18.49 18.01 8.69
N ASN A 152 19.75 18.26 8.40
CA ASN A 152 20.17 18.82 7.12
C ASN A 152 19.82 17.88 5.97
N TYR A 153 20.02 16.56 6.15
CA TYR A 153 19.63 15.57 5.15
C TYR A 153 18.11 15.59 4.91
N GLU A 154 17.29 15.63 5.97
CA GLU A 154 15.84 15.68 5.87
C GLU A 154 15.37 16.93 5.10
N VAL A 155 15.93 18.11 5.41
CA VAL A 155 15.60 19.38 4.76
C VAL A 155 16.00 19.34 3.29
N MET A 156 17.26 18.98 2.99
CA MET A 156 17.79 18.95 1.62
C MET A 156 17.00 17.98 0.74
N MET A 157 16.72 16.78 1.24
CA MET A 157 15.96 15.80 0.46
C MET A 157 14.51 16.22 0.25
N SER A 158 13.90 16.91 1.21
CA SER A 158 12.54 17.47 1.07
C SER A 158 12.50 18.55 -0.01
N LEU A 159 13.47 19.47 -0.04
CA LEU A 159 13.60 20.52 -1.06
C LEU A 159 13.81 19.91 -2.45
N ILE A 160 14.78 19.02 -2.60
CA ILE A 160 15.09 18.32 -3.86
C ILE A 160 13.84 17.61 -4.41
N SER A 161 13.18 16.83 -3.55
CA SER A 161 11.97 16.08 -3.93
C SER A 161 10.82 17.02 -4.34
N THR A 162 10.68 18.15 -3.65
CA THR A 162 9.65 19.14 -3.97
C THR A 162 9.92 19.81 -5.32
N TRP A 163 11.15 20.25 -5.57
CA TRP A 163 11.53 20.88 -6.84
C TRP A 163 11.39 19.92 -8.02
N GLN A 164 11.79 18.66 -7.85
CA GLN A 164 11.59 17.63 -8.88
C GLN A 164 10.10 17.41 -9.21
N LYS A 165 9.23 17.35 -8.19
CA LYS A 165 7.78 17.25 -8.41
C LYS A 165 7.18 18.50 -9.09
N GLN A 166 7.79 19.66 -8.90
CA GLN A 166 7.43 20.91 -9.56
C GLN A 166 8.05 21.07 -10.96
N GLY A 167 8.81 20.06 -11.43
CA GLY A 167 9.51 20.15 -12.73
C GLY A 167 10.66 21.15 -12.76
N LYS A 168 11.16 21.60 -11.59
CA LYS A 168 12.25 22.56 -11.48
C LYS A 168 13.60 21.86 -11.55
N ASN A 169 14.59 22.54 -12.16
CA ASN A 169 15.97 22.07 -12.13
C ASN A 169 16.55 22.26 -10.73
N THR A 170 16.87 21.13 -10.07
CA THR A 170 17.35 21.09 -8.68
C THR A 170 18.65 21.90 -8.50
N LEU A 171 19.58 21.81 -9.47
CA LEU A 171 20.86 22.51 -9.40
C LEU A 171 20.66 24.02 -9.44
N SER A 172 19.90 24.53 -10.42
CA SER A 172 19.57 25.95 -10.52
C SER A 172 18.83 26.48 -9.29
N MET A 173 17.97 25.66 -8.69
CA MET A 173 17.27 26.03 -7.45
C MET A 173 18.22 26.12 -6.24
N LEU A 174 19.24 25.25 -6.18
CA LEU A 174 20.29 25.34 -5.15
C LEU A 174 21.15 26.59 -5.34
N GLU A 175 21.57 26.88 -6.57
CA GLU A 175 22.39 28.07 -6.88
C GLU A 175 21.69 29.38 -6.53
N THR A 176 20.36 29.45 -6.71
CA THR A 176 19.57 30.65 -6.38
C THR A 176 19.20 30.76 -4.89
N SER A 177 19.42 29.71 -4.12
CA SER A 177 19.09 29.67 -2.69
C SER A 177 20.29 29.91 -1.77
N LEU A 178 21.50 29.99 -2.35
CA LEU A 178 22.76 30.33 -1.69
C LEU A 178 23.07 31.81 -1.86
#